data_00a459112a3fa080d713b52a3459da41
#
_entry.id   00a459112a3fa080d713b52a3459da41
#
_cell.length_a   1.000
_cell.length_b   1.000
_cell.length_c   1.000
_cell.angle_alpha   90.00
_cell.angle_beta   90.00
_cell.angle_gamma   90.00
#
_symmetry.space_group_name_H-M   'P 1'
#
loop_
_entity.id
_entity.type
_entity.pdbx_description
1 polymer ?
#
loop_
_entity_poly.entity_id
_entity_poly.type
_entity_poly.pdbx_seq_one_letter_code
_entity_poly.pdbx_strand_id
1 'polypeptide(L)'
;MNINSAIIHGAKVLKDNLIKNPYLDSEILMTMAIEKDRKYILLNSKRNLDKEDLNTFQKLIKKRSIGKPIAYLTNKKFFWNSEFAVSDNILIPRPDTELVIEKVLDLTANKKKLNILEI
;
A
#
# COMPACT_ATOMS: atom_id res chain seq x y z
N MET A 1 22.38 7.71 -6.23
CA MET A 1 21.38 8.10 -5.20
C MET A 1 21.16 6.92 -4.25
N ASN A 2 21.23 7.14 -2.97
CA ASN A 2 20.99 6.07 -1.99
C ASN A 2 19.48 5.89 -1.72
N ILE A 3 19.11 4.80 -1.02
CA ILE A 3 17.72 4.48 -0.74
C ILE A 3 17.01 5.62 -0.02
N ASN A 4 17.63 6.17 1.02
CA ASN A 4 17.03 7.26 1.81
C ASN A 4 16.78 8.52 0.97
N SER A 5 17.77 8.93 0.19
CA SER A 5 17.64 10.10 -0.69
C SER A 5 16.56 9.91 -1.75
N ALA A 6 16.45 8.71 -2.31
CA ALA A 6 15.41 8.38 -3.28
C ALA A 6 14.01 8.45 -2.65
N ILE A 7 13.84 7.91 -1.44
CA ILE A 7 12.56 7.97 -0.71
C ILE A 7 12.17 9.43 -0.44
N ILE A 8 13.10 10.25 0.03
CA ILE A 8 12.85 11.67 0.32
C ILE A 8 12.46 12.42 -0.96
N HIS A 9 13.16 12.18 -2.06
CA HIS A 9 12.84 12.78 -3.35
C HIS A 9 11.45 12.36 -3.85
N GLY A 10 11.14 11.08 -3.76
CA GLY A 10 9.83 10.56 -4.12
C GLY A 10 8.71 11.14 -3.25
N ALA A 11 8.93 11.25 -1.95
CA ALA A 11 7.98 11.88 -1.03
C ALA A 11 7.73 13.35 -1.38
N LYS A 12 8.76 14.08 -1.80
CA LYS A 12 8.60 15.47 -2.25
C LYS A 12 7.74 15.57 -3.51
N VAL A 13 7.96 14.71 -4.48
CA VAL A 13 7.15 14.65 -5.71
C VAL A 13 5.68 14.37 -5.36
N LEU A 14 5.42 13.41 -4.50
CA LEU A 14 4.06 13.07 -4.06
C LEU A 14 3.40 14.22 -3.29
N LYS A 15 4.14 14.89 -2.42
CA LYS A 15 3.66 16.05 -1.68
C LYS A 15 3.27 17.19 -2.61
N ASP A 16 4.10 17.47 -3.62
CA ASP A 16 3.84 18.51 -4.61
C ASP A 16 2.60 18.22 -5.45
N ASN A 17 2.21 16.95 -5.57
CA ASN A 17 0.99 16.50 -6.24
C ASN A 17 -0.18 16.24 -5.28
N LEU A 18 -0.13 16.78 -4.07
CA LEU A 18 -1.20 16.76 -3.07
C LEU A 18 -1.56 15.34 -2.58
N ILE A 19 -0.62 14.44 -2.59
CA ILE A 19 -0.80 13.08 -2.03
C ILE A 19 -0.79 13.17 -0.49
N LYS A 20 -1.74 12.53 0.16
CA LYS A 20 -2.03 12.69 1.58
C LYS A 20 -0.93 12.20 2.52
N ASN A 21 -0.30 11.06 2.23
CA ASN A 21 0.77 10.45 3.02
C ASN A 21 2.02 10.25 2.15
N PRO A 22 2.69 11.31 1.72
CA PRO A 22 3.72 11.20 0.69
C PRO A 22 4.92 10.37 1.12
N TYR A 23 5.40 10.52 2.35
CA TYR A 23 6.57 9.79 2.84
C TYR A 23 6.28 8.28 2.98
N LEU A 24 5.15 7.94 3.58
CA LEU A 24 4.73 6.55 3.75
C LEU A 24 4.55 5.86 2.40
N ASP A 25 3.86 6.52 1.47
CA ASP A 25 3.66 5.99 0.12
C ASP A 25 5.00 5.79 -0.61
N SER A 26 5.92 6.75 -0.48
CA SER A 26 7.26 6.64 -1.06
C SER A 26 8.04 5.44 -0.50
N GLU A 27 7.98 5.20 0.82
CA GLU A 27 8.60 4.02 1.44
C GLU A 27 8.00 2.72 0.90
N ILE A 28 6.68 2.63 0.81
CA ILE A 28 5.98 1.44 0.31
C ILE A 28 6.39 1.16 -1.15
N LEU A 29 6.43 2.19 -1.99
CA LEU A 29 6.84 2.04 -3.38
C LEU A 29 8.30 1.64 -3.50
N MET A 30 9.17 2.09 -2.59
CA MET A 30 10.56 1.64 -2.55
C MET A 30 10.66 0.15 -2.20
N THR A 31 9.89 -0.35 -1.25
CA THR A 31 9.86 -1.79 -0.94
C THR A 31 9.47 -2.61 -2.17
N MET A 32 8.53 -2.11 -2.94
CA MET A 32 8.09 -2.75 -4.18
C MET A 32 9.18 -2.74 -5.25
N ALA A 33 9.85 -1.60 -5.43
CA ALA A 33 10.87 -1.43 -6.46
C ALA A 33 12.09 -2.32 -6.26
N ILE A 34 12.54 -2.48 -5.02
CA ILE A 34 13.73 -3.27 -4.69
C ILE A 34 13.41 -4.70 -4.24
N GLU A 35 12.13 -5.04 -4.15
CA GLU A 35 11.64 -6.35 -3.70
C GLU A 35 12.18 -6.75 -2.31
N LYS A 36 12.26 -5.78 -1.41
CA LYS A 36 12.67 -5.96 -0.01
C LYS A 36 11.62 -5.40 0.93
N ASP A 37 11.67 -5.81 2.20
CA ASP A 37 10.75 -5.31 3.20
C ASP A 37 11.18 -3.93 3.77
N ARG A 38 10.31 -3.35 4.58
CA ARG A 38 10.56 -2.07 5.22
C ARG A 38 11.75 -2.10 6.17
N LYS A 39 11.96 -3.21 6.85
CA LYS A 39 13.09 -3.42 7.75
C LYS A 39 14.42 -3.32 6.99
N TYR A 40 14.51 -3.93 5.80
CA TYR A 40 15.68 -3.83 4.95
C TYR A 40 15.98 -2.37 4.58
N ILE A 41 14.97 -1.60 4.24
CA ILE A 41 15.12 -0.18 3.90
C ILE A 41 15.70 0.60 5.08
N LEU A 42 15.17 0.38 6.30
CA LEU A 42 15.64 1.06 7.50
C LEU A 42 17.10 0.73 7.83
N LEU A 43 17.51 -0.54 7.66
CA LEU A 43 18.86 -0.99 7.94
C LEU A 43 19.87 -0.62 6.85
N ASN A 44 19.41 -0.40 5.62
CA ASN A 44 20.27 -0.15 4.44
C ASN A 44 19.96 1.19 3.77
N SER A 45 19.52 2.17 4.54
CA SER A 45 19.10 3.49 4.02
C SER A 45 20.20 4.23 3.25
N LYS A 46 21.44 3.97 3.55
CA LYS A 46 22.61 4.60 2.90
C LYS A 46 23.13 3.83 1.68
N ARG A 47 22.56 2.66 1.39
CA ARG A 47 22.96 1.85 0.23
C ARG A 47 22.54 2.54 -1.06
N ASN A 48 23.46 2.56 -2.04
CA ASN A 48 23.16 3.10 -3.36
C ASN A 48 22.23 2.16 -4.13
N LEU A 49 21.26 2.75 -4.84
CA LEU A 49 20.36 2.02 -5.71
C LEU A 49 21.00 1.72 -7.05
N ASP A 50 20.71 0.53 -7.59
CA ASP A 50 21.01 0.20 -8.97
C ASP A 50 20.15 1.06 -9.90
N LYS A 51 20.64 1.25 -11.13
CA LYS A 51 19.92 2.03 -12.12
C LYS A 51 18.53 1.48 -12.43
N GLU A 52 18.39 0.14 -12.51
CA GLU A 52 17.10 -0.51 -12.72
C GLU A 52 16.13 -0.26 -11.57
N ASP A 53 16.58 -0.43 -10.33
CA ASP A 53 15.77 -0.21 -9.16
C ASP A 53 15.30 1.24 -9.06
N LEU A 54 16.20 2.18 -9.33
CA LEU A 54 15.86 3.59 -9.35
C LEU A 54 14.83 3.92 -10.45
N ASN A 55 14.98 3.37 -11.64
CA ASN A 55 14.01 3.55 -12.73
C ASN A 55 12.64 2.99 -12.36
N THR A 56 12.59 1.79 -11.78
CA THR A 56 11.34 1.17 -11.33
C THR A 56 10.66 2.03 -10.27
N PHE A 57 11.43 2.50 -9.29
CA PHE A 57 10.92 3.38 -8.25
C PHE A 57 10.36 4.68 -8.82
N GLN A 58 11.07 5.32 -9.72
CA GLN A 58 10.62 6.57 -10.34
C GLN A 58 9.33 6.38 -11.13
N LYS A 59 9.16 5.26 -11.83
CA LYS A 59 7.93 4.93 -12.54
C LYS A 59 6.76 4.77 -11.57
N LEU A 60 6.97 4.10 -10.44
CA LEU A 60 5.95 3.93 -9.41
C LEU A 60 5.54 5.27 -8.79
N ILE A 61 6.51 6.11 -8.47
CA ILE A 61 6.25 7.46 -7.95
C ILE A 61 5.43 8.29 -8.94
N LYS A 62 5.78 8.24 -10.23
CA LYS A 62 5.02 8.95 -11.26
C LYS A 62 3.57 8.47 -11.34
N LYS A 63 3.34 7.16 -11.33
CA LYS A 63 1.99 6.59 -11.34
C LYS A 63 1.20 7.02 -10.10
N ARG A 64 1.81 7.01 -8.93
CA ARG A 64 1.16 7.45 -7.70
C ARG A 64 0.85 8.95 -7.74
N SER A 65 1.74 9.77 -8.27
CA SER A 65 1.58 11.23 -8.34
C SER A 65 0.38 11.65 -9.19
N ILE A 66 -0.01 10.86 -10.18
CA ILE A 66 -1.19 11.13 -11.01
C ILE A 66 -2.48 10.59 -10.39
N GLY A 67 -2.42 10.03 -9.19
CA GLY A 67 -3.59 9.62 -8.42
C GLY A 67 -3.88 8.12 -8.40
N LYS A 68 -3.05 7.26 -8.98
CA LYS A 68 -3.28 5.81 -8.94
C LYS A 68 -3.17 5.30 -7.50
N PRO A 69 -4.20 4.59 -6.95
CA PRO A 69 -4.17 4.11 -5.58
C PRO A 69 -2.99 3.19 -5.30
N ILE A 70 -2.42 3.31 -4.09
CA ILE A 70 -1.24 2.53 -3.69
C ILE A 70 -1.48 1.02 -3.78
N ALA A 71 -2.69 0.56 -3.46
CA ALA A 71 -3.05 -0.85 -3.51
C ALA A 71 -2.96 -1.42 -4.93
N TYR A 72 -3.26 -0.64 -5.95
CA TYR A 72 -3.12 -1.07 -7.35
C TYR A 72 -1.66 -1.12 -7.80
N LEU A 73 -0.79 -0.28 -7.23
CA LEU A 73 0.64 -0.28 -7.53
C LEU A 73 1.36 -1.45 -6.86
N THR A 74 0.97 -1.80 -5.64
CA THR A 74 1.54 -2.92 -4.89
C THR A 74 0.84 -4.25 -5.18
N ASN A 75 -0.34 -4.22 -5.83
CA ASN A 75 -1.19 -5.37 -6.13
C ASN A 75 -1.70 -6.12 -4.90
N LYS A 76 -1.80 -5.46 -3.74
CA LYS A 76 -2.28 -6.08 -2.52
C LYS A 76 -2.85 -5.06 -1.54
N LYS A 77 -3.80 -5.50 -0.73
CA LYS A 77 -4.43 -4.71 0.33
C LYS A 77 -4.77 -5.62 1.50
N PHE A 78 -4.46 -5.19 2.72
CA PHE A 78 -4.96 -5.86 3.92
C PHE A 78 -6.42 -5.52 4.16
N PHE A 79 -7.21 -6.56 4.40
CA PHE A 79 -8.62 -6.44 4.74
C PHE A 79 -8.99 -7.55 5.72
N TRP A 80 -9.53 -7.20 6.87
CA TRP A 80 -9.92 -8.14 7.92
C TRP A 80 -8.79 -9.10 8.31
N ASN A 81 -7.60 -8.55 8.60
CA ASN A 81 -6.38 -9.30 8.93
C ASN A 81 -5.89 -10.29 7.85
N SER A 82 -6.41 -10.18 6.65
CA SER A 82 -5.97 -10.96 5.50
C SER A 82 -5.43 -10.05 4.39
N GLU A 83 -4.42 -10.53 3.67
CA GLU A 83 -3.86 -9.83 2.54
C GLU A 83 -4.54 -10.31 1.26
N PHE A 84 -5.10 -9.38 0.48
CA PHE A 84 -5.79 -9.67 -0.77
C PHE A 84 -5.01 -9.15 -1.96
N ALA A 85 -4.90 -9.95 -3.02
CA ALA A 85 -4.40 -9.50 -4.29
C ALA A 85 -5.40 -8.53 -4.93
N VAL A 86 -4.91 -7.39 -5.43
CA VAL A 86 -5.74 -6.37 -6.07
C VAL A 86 -5.18 -6.05 -7.45
N SER A 87 -6.07 -5.72 -8.38
CA SER A 87 -5.72 -5.24 -9.72
C SER A 87 -6.56 -4.03 -10.08
N ASP A 88 -6.27 -3.38 -11.21
CA ASP A 88 -6.99 -2.19 -11.65
C ASP A 88 -8.50 -2.43 -11.85
N ASN A 89 -8.92 -3.68 -12.03
CA ASN A 89 -10.31 -4.08 -12.27
C ASN A 89 -11.04 -4.52 -10.99
N ILE A 90 -10.40 -4.50 -9.83
CA ILE A 90 -10.96 -4.95 -8.56
C ILE A 90 -11.14 -3.75 -7.63
N LEU A 91 -12.33 -3.66 -7.01
CA LEU A 91 -12.58 -2.65 -5.99
C LEU A 91 -11.69 -2.87 -4.76
N ILE A 92 -11.02 -1.82 -4.30
CA ILE A 92 -10.22 -1.86 -3.08
C ILE A 92 -11.15 -1.96 -1.86
N PRO A 93 -11.00 -2.98 -0.97
CA PRO A 93 -11.76 -3.04 0.28
C PRO A 93 -11.50 -1.80 1.14
N ARG A 94 -12.57 -1.24 1.72
CA ARG A 94 -12.50 -0.05 2.55
C ARG A 94 -12.62 -0.39 4.03
N PRO A 95 -12.03 0.39 4.95
CA PRO A 95 -12.14 0.16 6.40
C PRO A 95 -13.56 0.08 6.92
N ASP A 96 -14.50 0.83 6.33
CA ASP A 96 -15.92 0.81 6.72
C ASP A 96 -16.55 -0.57 6.59
N THR A 97 -16.12 -1.36 5.60
CA THR A 97 -16.59 -2.74 5.41
C THR A 97 -16.11 -3.65 6.56
N GLU A 98 -14.92 -3.41 7.10
CA GLU A 98 -14.41 -4.13 8.28
C GLU A 98 -15.28 -3.88 9.51
N LEU A 99 -15.76 -2.65 9.71
CA LEU A 99 -16.68 -2.32 10.80
C LEU A 99 -18.00 -3.09 10.70
N VAL A 100 -18.53 -3.26 9.49
CA VAL A 100 -19.73 -4.06 9.25
C VAL A 100 -19.51 -5.53 9.65
N ILE A 101 -18.36 -6.10 9.28
CA ILE A 101 -17.98 -7.48 9.65
C ILE A 101 -17.89 -7.62 11.16
N GLU A 102 -17.23 -6.71 11.86
CA GLU A 102 -17.14 -6.72 13.33
C GLU A 102 -18.52 -6.70 13.98
N LYS A 103 -19.42 -5.85 13.50
CA LYS A 103 -20.79 -5.74 14.01
C LYS A 103 -21.56 -7.04 13.83
N VAL A 104 -21.45 -7.69 12.68
CA VAL A 104 -22.09 -8.98 12.40
C VAL A 104 -21.55 -10.06 13.34
N LEU A 105 -20.24 -10.13 13.56
CA LEU A 105 -19.63 -11.10 14.46
C LEU A 105 -20.09 -10.89 15.91
N ASP A 106 -20.19 -9.64 16.39
CA ASP A 106 -20.68 -9.34 17.72
C ASP A 106 -22.14 -9.78 17.90
N LEU A 107 -23.00 -9.51 16.92
CA LEU A 107 -24.42 -9.86 16.97
C LEU A 107 -24.67 -11.37 16.90
N THR A 108 -23.72 -12.14 16.34
CA THR A 108 -23.89 -13.57 16.07
C THR A 108 -23.03 -14.47 16.95
N ALA A 109 -22.24 -13.92 17.87
CA ALA A 109 -21.26 -14.64 18.66
C ALA A 109 -21.83 -15.86 19.43
N ASN A 110 -23.10 -15.80 19.88
CA ASN A 110 -23.76 -16.85 20.66
C ASN A 110 -24.74 -17.70 19.84
N LYS A 111 -24.77 -17.57 18.52
CA LYS A 111 -25.70 -18.30 17.65
C LYS A 111 -25.04 -19.51 17.01
N LYS A 112 -25.75 -20.65 17.03
CA LYS A 112 -25.26 -21.92 16.47
C LYS A 112 -25.50 -22.06 14.97
N LYS A 113 -26.59 -21.49 14.46
CA LYS A 113 -26.95 -21.47 13.04
C LYS A 113 -27.26 -20.05 12.61
N LEU A 114 -26.73 -19.64 11.46
CA LEU A 114 -26.91 -18.31 10.94
C LEU A 114 -27.30 -18.36 9.47
N ASN A 115 -28.27 -17.52 9.11
CA ASN A 115 -28.57 -17.20 7.73
C ASN A 115 -28.26 -15.70 7.55
N ILE A 116 -27.29 -15.40 6.71
CA ILE A 116 -26.87 -14.02 6.46
C ILE A 116 -27.14 -13.72 4.99
N LEU A 117 -27.88 -12.63 4.75
CA LEU A 117 -28.11 -12.10 3.41
C LEU A 117 -27.37 -10.77 3.26
N GLU A 118 -26.49 -10.70 2.25
CA GLU A 118 -25.80 -9.48 1.87
C GLU A 118 -26.34 -9.00 0.51
N ILE A 119 -26.73 -7.73 0.48
CA ILE A 119 -27.29 -7.12 -0.71
C ILE A 119 -26.31 -6.11 -1.29
#